data_abb60172536adba93d39b66e02dc7850
#
_entry.id   abb60172536adba93d39b66e02dc7850
#
_cell.length_a   1.000
_cell.length_b   1.000
_cell.length_c   1.000
_cell.angle_alpha   90.00
_cell.angle_beta   90.00
_cell.angle_gamma   90.00
#
_symmetry.space_group_name_H-M   'P 1'
#
loop_
_entity.id
_entity.type
_entity.pdbx_description
1 polymer ?
#
loop_
_entity_poly.entity_id
_entity_poly.type
_entity_poly.pdbx_seq_one_letter_code
_entity_poly.pdbx_strand_id
1 'polypeptide(L)'
;MALTDEQIERYSRHIILKEVGAKGQKKLLNAKVLIIGAGGLGAPAAMYLGAAGVGTIGIVDADEVDLSNLQRQIIHGTADIGKAKVKSAKETINAMNPDVTVKTYRQFVTSENIMDLIADYDFIIDGTDNFPAKFLINDACVMAKKPFSHAGIIRFKGQLMTYVPVSYTHLR
;
A
#
# COMPACT_ATOMS: atom_id res chain seq x y z
N MET A 1 -22.62 -5.25 4.11
CA MET A 1 -22.59 -6.71 4.04
C MET A 1 -22.19 -7.29 5.39
N ALA A 2 -22.71 -8.46 5.77
CA ALA A 2 -22.19 -9.21 6.93
C ALA A 2 -20.82 -9.81 6.55
N LEU A 3 -19.95 -10.08 7.55
CA LEU A 3 -18.75 -10.87 7.35
C LEU A 3 -19.15 -12.33 7.12
N THR A 4 -18.42 -13.03 6.25
CA THR A 4 -18.56 -14.49 6.10
C THR A 4 -17.92 -15.22 7.27
N ASP A 5 -18.25 -16.50 7.48
CA ASP A 5 -17.65 -17.31 8.53
C ASP A 5 -16.14 -17.43 8.36
N GLU A 6 -15.64 -17.59 7.12
CA GLU A 6 -14.23 -17.60 6.81
C GLU A 6 -13.54 -16.26 7.15
N GLN A 7 -14.19 -15.12 6.86
CA GLN A 7 -13.68 -13.80 7.22
C GLN A 7 -13.66 -13.59 8.73
N ILE A 8 -14.66 -14.12 9.45
CA ILE A 8 -14.70 -14.07 10.92
C ILE A 8 -13.54 -14.86 11.50
N GLU A 9 -13.24 -16.04 10.98
CA GLU A 9 -12.13 -16.86 11.40
C GLU A 9 -10.79 -16.17 11.06
N ARG A 10 -10.58 -15.77 9.80
CA ARG A 10 -9.35 -15.11 9.31
C ARG A 10 -9.00 -13.86 10.10
N TYR A 11 -9.99 -13.02 10.40
CA TYR A 11 -9.79 -11.73 11.07
C TYR A 11 -10.17 -11.77 12.55
N SER A 12 -10.30 -12.94 13.15
CA SER A 12 -10.74 -13.10 14.55
C SER A 12 -9.91 -12.26 15.53
N ARG A 13 -8.59 -12.17 15.31
CA ARG A 13 -7.68 -11.38 16.16
C ARG A 13 -7.89 -9.86 16.05
N HIS A 14 -8.36 -9.37 14.91
CA HIS A 14 -8.78 -7.99 14.75
C HIS A 14 -10.14 -7.73 15.38
N ILE A 15 -11.06 -8.67 15.20
CA ILE A 15 -12.45 -8.54 15.67
C ILE A 15 -12.55 -8.45 17.19
N ILE A 16 -11.67 -9.14 17.92
CA ILE A 16 -11.65 -9.10 19.39
C ILE A 16 -11.00 -7.81 19.94
N LEU A 17 -10.27 -7.05 19.13
CA LEU A 17 -9.70 -5.77 19.57
C LEU A 17 -10.81 -4.72 19.66
N LYS A 18 -10.96 -4.11 20.85
CA LYS A 18 -12.02 -3.13 21.12
C LYS A 18 -12.01 -1.95 20.15
N GLU A 19 -10.82 -1.51 19.75
CA GLU A 19 -10.59 -0.37 18.87
C GLU A 19 -10.88 -0.68 17.39
N VAL A 20 -10.85 -1.94 16.97
CA VAL A 20 -11.11 -2.40 15.61
C VAL A 20 -12.52 -3.02 15.51
N GLY A 21 -12.73 -4.14 16.17
CA GLY A 21 -13.98 -4.88 16.16
C GLY A 21 -14.44 -5.30 14.75
N ALA A 22 -15.60 -5.91 14.66
CA ALA A 22 -16.20 -6.25 13.37
C ALA A 22 -16.49 -5.02 12.48
N LYS A 23 -16.76 -3.86 13.10
CA LYS A 23 -17.02 -2.61 12.37
C LYS A 23 -15.73 -2.08 11.69
N GLY A 24 -14.60 -2.13 12.39
CA GLY A 24 -13.31 -1.74 11.85
C GLY A 24 -12.85 -2.68 10.74
N GLN A 25 -13.01 -4.00 10.93
CA GLN A 25 -12.68 -4.99 9.90
C GLN A 25 -13.51 -4.78 8.61
N LYS A 26 -14.80 -4.46 8.73
CA LYS A 26 -15.62 -4.10 7.56
C LYS A 26 -15.13 -2.85 6.85
N LYS A 27 -14.60 -1.86 7.58
CA LYS A 27 -13.98 -0.68 6.95
C LYS A 27 -12.74 -1.07 6.17
N LEU A 28 -11.87 -1.95 6.71
CA LEU A 28 -10.69 -2.44 6.00
C LEU A 28 -11.08 -3.18 4.71
N LEU A 29 -12.05 -4.09 4.77
CA LEU A 29 -12.54 -4.82 3.59
C LEU A 29 -13.13 -3.92 2.49
N ASN A 30 -13.60 -2.73 2.82
CA ASN A 30 -14.10 -1.77 1.84
C ASN A 30 -13.06 -0.72 1.43
N ALA A 31 -11.93 -0.64 2.13
CA ALA A 31 -10.91 0.36 1.88
C ALA A 31 -10.12 0.06 0.60
N LYS A 32 -9.66 1.13 -0.04
CA LYS A 32 -8.82 1.11 -1.23
C LYS A 32 -7.51 1.84 -0.94
N VAL A 33 -6.40 1.15 -0.98
CA VAL A 33 -5.06 1.70 -0.71
C VAL A 33 -4.19 1.59 -1.96
N LEU A 34 -3.54 2.69 -2.37
CA LEU A 34 -2.55 2.68 -3.43
C LEU A 34 -1.15 2.69 -2.80
N ILE A 35 -0.31 1.75 -3.23
CA ILE A 35 1.10 1.68 -2.85
C ILE A 35 1.93 2.06 -4.08
N ILE A 36 2.70 3.11 -3.98
CA ILE A 36 3.60 3.59 -5.03
C ILE A 36 5.01 3.14 -4.67
N GLY A 37 5.54 2.19 -5.43
CA GLY A 37 6.80 1.48 -5.20
C GLY A 37 6.58 0.13 -4.48
N ALA A 38 6.95 -0.97 -5.15
CA ALA A 38 6.95 -2.34 -4.60
C ALA A 38 8.35 -2.76 -4.11
N GLY A 39 9.14 -1.77 -3.68
CA GLY A 39 10.50 -1.94 -3.17
C GLY A 39 10.54 -2.29 -1.68
N GLY A 40 11.67 -1.97 -1.02
CA GLY A 40 11.91 -2.32 0.39
C GLY A 40 10.91 -1.73 1.39
N LEU A 41 10.29 -0.60 1.09
CA LEU A 41 9.25 0.04 1.93
C LEU A 41 7.84 -0.43 1.53
N GLY A 42 7.57 -0.53 0.22
CA GLY A 42 6.25 -0.95 -0.26
C GLY A 42 5.97 -2.44 -0.05
N ALA A 43 6.99 -3.30 -0.14
CA ALA A 43 6.84 -4.74 0.05
C ALA A 43 6.21 -5.13 1.40
N PRO A 44 6.77 -4.72 2.56
CA PRO A 44 6.16 -5.03 3.85
C PRO A 44 4.78 -4.37 4.02
N ALA A 45 4.60 -3.13 3.54
CA ALA A 45 3.29 -2.47 3.59
C ALA A 45 2.22 -3.27 2.83
N ALA A 46 2.53 -3.71 1.60
CA ALA A 46 1.61 -4.51 0.79
C ALA A 46 1.27 -5.85 1.44
N MET A 47 2.25 -6.54 2.03
CA MET A 47 2.02 -7.81 2.71
C MET A 47 1.12 -7.64 3.94
N TYR A 48 1.42 -6.69 4.82
CA TYR A 48 0.63 -6.50 6.04
C TYR A 48 -0.79 -5.99 5.75
N LEU A 49 -0.95 -5.10 4.78
CA LEU A 49 -2.29 -4.64 4.39
C LEU A 49 -3.10 -5.74 3.70
N GLY A 50 -2.45 -6.58 2.88
CA GLY A 50 -3.06 -7.77 2.30
C GLY A 50 -3.51 -8.77 3.37
N ALA A 51 -2.64 -9.08 4.34
CA ALA A 51 -2.97 -9.96 5.46
C ALA A 51 -4.10 -9.39 6.33
N ALA A 52 -4.11 -8.07 6.55
CA ALA A 52 -5.16 -7.39 7.31
C ALA A 52 -6.51 -7.32 6.58
N GLY A 53 -6.57 -7.66 5.30
CA GLY A 53 -7.80 -7.68 4.53
C GLY A 53 -8.24 -6.30 4.04
N VAL A 54 -7.31 -5.46 3.61
CA VAL A 54 -7.66 -4.26 2.85
C VAL A 54 -8.27 -4.69 1.51
N GLY A 55 -9.52 -4.29 1.26
CA GLY A 55 -10.33 -4.85 0.18
C GLY A 55 -9.75 -4.62 -1.22
N THR A 56 -9.12 -3.47 -1.46
CA THR A 56 -8.42 -3.19 -2.73
C THR A 56 -7.05 -2.60 -2.47
N ILE A 57 -6.02 -3.22 -3.04
CA ILE A 57 -4.64 -2.72 -3.03
C ILE A 57 -4.21 -2.43 -4.46
N GLY A 58 -3.93 -1.17 -4.77
CA GLY A 58 -3.24 -0.77 -6.00
C GLY A 58 -1.73 -0.81 -5.78
N ILE A 59 -0.98 -1.30 -6.76
CA ILE A 59 0.48 -1.32 -6.71
C ILE A 59 1.03 -0.70 -7.99
N VAL A 60 1.82 0.36 -7.85
CA VAL A 60 2.50 1.07 -8.94
C VAL A 60 3.99 0.82 -8.84
N ASP A 61 4.58 0.21 -9.85
CA ASP A 61 6.03 0.01 -9.97
C ASP A 61 6.36 -0.35 -11.42
N ALA A 62 7.42 0.23 -11.99
CA ALA A 62 7.82 -0.04 -13.37
C ALA A 62 8.84 -1.17 -13.50
N ASP A 63 9.52 -1.52 -12.41
CA ASP A 63 10.68 -2.40 -12.41
C ASP A 63 10.32 -3.90 -12.49
N GLU A 64 11.37 -4.66 -12.74
CA GLU A 64 11.39 -6.12 -12.60
C GLU A 64 12.11 -6.52 -11.31
N VAL A 65 11.83 -7.72 -10.87
CA VAL A 65 12.49 -8.33 -9.70
C VAL A 65 13.93 -8.68 -10.05
N ASP A 66 14.88 -8.22 -9.26
CA ASP A 66 16.29 -8.50 -9.38
C ASP A 66 16.81 -9.23 -8.13
N LEU A 67 17.82 -10.11 -8.29
CA LEU A 67 18.41 -10.83 -7.18
C LEU A 67 18.88 -9.91 -6.04
N SER A 68 19.44 -8.75 -6.38
CA SER A 68 19.91 -7.73 -5.44
C SER A 68 18.79 -7.07 -4.63
N ASN A 69 17.53 -7.33 -4.98
CA ASN A 69 16.37 -6.80 -4.27
C ASN A 69 15.90 -7.70 -3.12
N LEU A 70 16.13 -9.02 -3.21
CA LEU A 70 15.46 -10.02 -2.39
C LEU A 70 15.80 -9.97 -0.90
N GLN A 71 16.95 -9.38 -0.52
CA GLN A 71 17.32 -9.25 0.89
C GLN A 71 16.46 -8.25 1.68
N ARG A 72 15.62 -7.40 0.98
CA ARG A 72 14.73 -6.41 1.63
C ARG A 72 13.34 -6.32 1.03
N GLN A 73 13.14 -6.73 -0.22
CA GLN A 73 11.84 -6.69 -0.91
C GLN A 73 11.12 -8.02 -0.73
N ILE A 74 10.69 -8.30 0.50
CA ILE A 74 10.22 -9.61 0.99
C ILE A 74 8.94 -10.13 0.36
N ILE A 75 8.26 -9.34 -0.47
CA ILE A 75 7.07 -9.75 -1.22
C ILE A 75 7.43 -10.57 -2.46
N HIS A 76 8.70 -10.52 -2.89
CA HIS A 76 9.24 -11.23 -4.05
C HIS A 76 10.10 -12.41 -3.60
N GLY A 77 10.11 -13.47 -4.40
CA GLY A 77 10.96 -14.65 -4.19
C GLY A 77 11.95 -14.88 -5.33
N THR A 78 12.89 -15.81 -5.14
CA THR A 78 13.90 -16.17 -6.16
C THR A 78 13.25 -16.61 -7.48
N ALA A 79 12.10 -17.27 -7.42
CA ALA A 79 11.36 -17.69 -8.62
C ALA A 79 10.73 -16.51 -9.41
N ASP A 80 10.76 -15.32 -8.85
CA ASP A 80 10.20 -14.12 -9.47
C ASP A 80 11.23 -13.27 -10.21
N ILE A 81 12.52 -13.63 -10.17
CA ILE A 81 13.58 -12.88 -10.86
C ILE A 81 13.22 -12.71 -12.34
N GLY A 82 13.27 -11.45 -12.82
CA GLY A 82 12.87 -11.05 -14.17
C GLY A 82 11.37 -10.86 -14.38
N LYS A 83 10.52 -11.14 -13.38
CA LYS A 83 9.09 -10.85 -13.43
C LYS A 83 8.85 -9.40 -13.03
N ALA A 84 7.86 -8.74 -13.64
CA ALA A 84 7.45 -7.40 -13.20
C ALA A 84 7.07 -7.41 -11.71
N LYS A 85 7.62 -6.47 -10.91
CA LYS A 85 7.39 -6.39 -9.46
C LYS A 85 5.91 -6.35 -9.11
N VAL A 86 5.12 -5.59 -9.84
CA VAL A 86 3.66 -5.49 -9.61
C VAL A 86 2.95 -6.83 -9.81
N LYS A 87 3.41 -7.67 -10.75
CA LYS A 87 2.84 -9.00 -11.00
C LYS A 87 3.22 -9.97 -9.89
N SER A 88 4.49 -10.03 -9.51
CA SER A 88 4.98 -10.83 -8.39
C SER A 88 4.26 -10.49 -7.09
N ALA A 89 4.15 -9.19 -6.77
CA ALA A 89 3.44 -8.72 -5.59
C ALA A 89 1.96 -9.13 -5.57
N LYS A 90 1.27 -9.03 -6.71
CA LYS A 90 -0.13 -9.49 -6.84
C LYS A 90 -0.26 -10.97 -6.56
N GLU A 91 0.61 -11.80 -7.13
CA GLU A 91 0.58 -13.26 -6.94
C GLU A 91 0.78 -13.62 -5.47
N THR A 92 1.74 -12.97 -4.80
CA THR A 92 2.03 -13.19 -3.38
C THR A 92 0.85 -12.77 -2.49
N ILE A 93 0.26 -11.59 -2.71
CA ILE A 93 -0.89 -11.11 -1.92
C ILE A 93 -2.08 -12.04 -2.11
N ASN A 94 -2.41 -12.41 -3.35
CA ASN A 94 -3.56 -13.27 -3.64
C ASN A 94 -3.38 -14.69 -3.09
N ALA A 95 -2.15 -15.22 -3.05
CA ALA A 95 -1.85 -16.51 -2.41
C ALA A 95 -2.04 -16.45 -0.89
N MET A 96 -1.73 -15.30 -0.26
CA MET A 96 -1.90 -15.09 1.17
C MET A 96 -3.36 -14.79 1.55
N ASN A 97 -4.04 -13.97 0.77
CA ASN A 97 -5.42 -13.55 1.02
C ASN A 97 -6.20 -13.36 -0.29
N PRO A 98 -6.97 -14.37 -0.72
CA PRO A 98 -7.71 -14.32 -1.98
C PRO A 98 -8.85 -13.30 -2.01
N ASP A 99 -9.32 -12.82 -0.85
CA ASP A 99 -10.38 -11.80 -0.77
C ASP A 99 -9.89 -10.41 -1.21
N VAL A 100 -8.59 -10.20 -1.28
CA VAL A 100 -8.00 -8.90 -1.65
C VAL A 100 -7.96 -8.72 -3.16
N THR A 101 -8.59 -7.67 -3.64
CA THR A 101 -8.47 -7.27 -5.05
C THR A 101 -7.17 -6.51 -5.27
N VAL A 102 -6.24 -7.06 -6.06
CA VAL A 102 -4.98 -6.38 -6.38
C VAL A 102 -5.02 -5.81 -7.79
N LYS A 103 -4.94 -4.47 -7.89
CA LYS A 103 -4.78 -3.73 -9.15
C LYS A 103 -3.31 -3.40 -9.38
N THR A 104 -2.79 -3.67 -10.56
CA THR A 104 -1.38 -3.50 -10.90
C THR A 104 -1.18 -2.44 -11.98
N TYR A 105 -0.21 -1.55 -11.77
CA TYR A 105 0.15 -0.49 -12.70
C TYR A 105 1.66 -0.55 -12.96
N ARG A 106 2.06 -1.18 -14.07
CA ARG A 106 3.48 -1.30 -14.46
C ARG A 106 3.93 -0.02 -15.16
N GLN A 107 4.16 1.03 -14.38
CA GLN A 107 4.58 2.34 -14.87
C GLN A 107 5.24 3.16 -13.77
N PHE A 108 6.00 4.18 -14.16
CA PHE A 108 6.43 5.23 -13.24
C PHE A 108 5.30 6.22 -12.95
N VAL A 109 5.35 6.86 -11.79
CA VAL A 109 4.51 8.03 -11.51
C VAL A 109 5.11 9.25 -12.19
N THR A 110 4.26 10.03 -12.87
CA THR A 110 4.61 11.28 -13.56
C THR A 110 3.57 12.34 -13.26
N SER A 111 3.87 13.60 -13.59
CA SER A 111 2.92 14.71 -13.47
C SER A 111 1.64 14.50 -14.28
N GLU A 112 1.72 13.73 -15.36
CA GLU A 112 0.58 13.48 -16.24
C GLU A 112 -0.35 12.39 -15.71
N ASN A 113 0.15 11.42 -14.92
CA ASN A 113 -0.65 10.26 -14.52
C ASN A 113 -1.00 10.19 -13.03
N ILE A 114 -0.28 10.92 -12.17
CA ILE A 114 -0.41 10.76 -10.71
C ILE A 114 -1.83 11.07 -10.21
N MET A 115 -2.47 12.10 -10.76
CA MET A 115 -3.81 12.51 -10.32
C MET A 115 -4.84 11.43 -10.62
N ASP A 116 -4.78 10.81 -11.80
CA ASP A 116 -5.68 9.71 -12.19
C ASP A 116 -5.40 8.45 -11.36
N LEU A 117 -4.12 8.16 -11.10
CA LEU A 117 -3.73 7.00 -10.29
C LEU A 117 -4.28 7.07 -8.85
N ILE A 118 -4.23 8.24 -8.21
CA ILE A 118 -4.67 8.39 -6.82
C ILE A 118 -6.18 8.59 -6.65
N ALA A 119 -6.90 8.92 -7.74
CA ALA A 119 -8.31 9.34 -7.68
C ALA A 119 -9.21 8.34 -6.97
N ASP A 120 -9.09 7.06 -7.32
CA ASP A 120 -9.97 5.97 -6.86
C ASP A 120 -9.60 5.39 -5.48
N TYR A 121 -8.55 5.90 -4.84
CA TYR A 121 -8.03 5.34 -3.59
C TYR A 121 -8.31 6.24 -2.38
N ASP A 122 -8.55 5.61 -1.23
CA ASP A 122 -8.84 6.30 0.03
C ASP A 122 -7.57 6.74 0.74
N PHE A 123 -6.47 6.00 0.54
CA PHE A 123 -5.19 6.24 1.20
C PHE A 123 -4.03 5.89 0.26
N ILE A 124 -2.95 6.69 0.33
CA ILE A 124 -1.77 6.50 -0.52
C ILE A 124 -0.57 6.15 0.37
N ILE A 125 0.24 5.19 -0.06
CA ILE A 125 1.51 4.85 0.58
C ILE A 125 2.64 5.15 -0.39
N ASP A 126 3.51 6.06 -0.01
CA ASP A 126 4.75 6.36 -0.70
C ASP A 126 5.86 5.40 -0.22
N GLY A 127 6.10 4.37 -1.00
CA GLY A 127 7.19 3.41 -0.84
C GLY A 127 8.38 3.66 -1.76
N THR A 128 8.47 4.84 -2.39
CA THR A 128 9.57 5.20 -3.30
C THR A 128 10.86 5.54 -2.57
N ASP A 129 11.98 5.48 -3.27
CA ASP A 129 13.32 5.73 -2.73
C ASP A 129 14.01 6.95 -3.36
N ASN A 130 13.30 7.73 -4.18
CA ASN A 130 13.84 8.91 -4.83
C ASN A 130 13.03 10.18 -4.53
N PHE A 131 13.73 11.30 -4.40
CA PHE A 131 13.12 12.58 -4.04
C PHE A 131 12.12 13.12 -5.06
N PRO A 132 12.37 13.06 -6.40
CA PRO A 132 11.40 13.54 -7.37
C PRO A 132 10.02 12.88 -7.23
N ALA A 133 9.97 11.54 -7.09
CA ALA A 133 8.72 10.83 -6.89
C ALA A 133 8.06 11.21 -5.56
N LYS A 134 8.83 11.36 -4.48
CA LYS A 134 8.33 11.74 -3.16
C LYS A 134 7.65 13.11 -3.16
N PHE A 135 8.28 14.11 -3.76
CA PHE A 135 7.68 15.44 -3.88
C PHE A 135 6.43 15.42 -4.77
N LEU A 136 6.48 14.72 -5.90
CA LEU A 136 5.32 14.58 -6.78
C LEU A 136 4.11 13.94 -6.07
N ILE A 137 4.34 12.86 -5.31
CA ILE A 137 3.28 12.19 -4.54
C ILE A 137 2.73 13.13 -3.46
N ASN A 138 3.61 13.83 -2.72
CA ASN A 138 3.21 14.81 -1.72
C ASN A 138 2.29 15.87 -2.32
N ASP A 139 2.72 16.52 -3.40
CA ASP A 139 1.99 17.62 -4.03
C ASP A 139 0.64 17.13 -4.56
N ALA A 140 0.62 15.99 -5.25
CA ALA A 140 -0.62 15.39 -5.74
C ALA A 140 -1.60 15.05 -4.61
N CYS A 141 -1.12 14.45 -3.52
CA CYS A 141 -1.97 14.10 -2.38
C CYS A 141 -2.52 15.34 -1.66
N VAL A 142 -1.70 16.39 -1.50
CA VAL A 142 -2.14 17.66 -0.92
C VAL A 142 -3.20 18.33 -1.80
N MET A 143 -2.97 18.42 -3.11
CA MET A 143 -3.92 19.00 -4.08
C MET A 143 -5.23 18.22 -4.13
N ALA A 144 -5.16 16.87 -4.13
CA ALA A 144 -6.32 15.99 -4.15
C ALA A 144 -6.99 15.81 -2.77
N LYS A 145 -6.42 16.40 -1.71
CA LYS A 145 -6.85 16.20 -0.31
C LYS A 145 -6.92 14.71 0.07
N LYS A 146 -5.94 13.92 -0.40
CA LYS A 146 -5.83 12.49 -0.07
C LYS A 146 -4.89 12.30 1.12
N PRO A 147 -5.27 11.49 2.13
CA PRO A 147 -4.35 11.12 3.18
C PRO A 147 -3.25 10.20 2.60
N PHE A 148 -2.03 10.37 3.08
CA PHE A 148 -0.92 9.50 2.67
C PHE A 148 0.10 9.30 3.77
N SER A 149 0.82 8.18 3.71
CA SER A 149 2.01 7.92 4.51
C SER A 149 3.24 7.92 3.63
N HIS A 150 4.27 8.57 4.12
CA HIS A 150 5.57 8.72 3.49
C HIS A 150 6.64 8.16 4.41
N ALA A 151 7.52 7.33 3.88
CA ALA A 151 8.66 6.79 4.61
C ALA A 151 9.98 7.02 3.86
N GLY A 152 11.06 7.12 4.60
CA GLY A 152 12.41 7.21 4.06
C GLY A 152 13.41 6.54 4.99
N ILE A 153 14.40 5.86 4.44
CA ILE A 153 15.48 5.22 5.20
C ILE A 153 16.81 5.66 4.59
N ILE A 154 17.70 6.19 5.45
CA ILE A 154 19.07 6.52 5.09
C ILE A 154 19.98 5.87 6.13
N ARG A 155 20.80 4.91 5.69
CA ARG A 155 21.67 4.12 6.57
C ARG A 155 20.85 3.43 7.67
N PHE A 156 21.07 3.82 8.96
CA PHE A 156 20.39 3.28 10.14
C PHE A 156 19.33 4.24 10.72
N LYS A 157 18.94 5.26 9.96
CA LYS A 157 17.89 6.21 10.35
C LYS A 157 16.71 6.09 9.42
N GLY A 158 15.50 5.94 9.98
CA GLY A 158 14.25 5.94 9.28
C GLY A 158 13.37 7.10 9.71
N GLN A 159 12.57 7.62 8.78
CA GLN A 159 11.50 8.58 9.04
C GLN A 159 10.20 8.01 8.51
N LEU A 160 9.14 8.22 9.26
CA LEU A 160 7.77 7.91 8.85
C LEU A 160 6.89 9.11 9.20
N MET A 161 6.11 9.56 8.24
CA MET A 161 5.14 10.63 8.42
C MET A 161 3.82 10.23 7.79
N THR A 162 2.71 10.58 8.45
CA THR A 162 1.38 10.44 7.87
C THR A 162 0.73 11.82 7.80
N TYR A 163 0.30 12.18 6.60
CA TYR A 163 -0.51 13.37 6.34
C TYR A 163 -1.97 12.98 6.27
N VAL A 164 -2.80 13.70 7.00
CA VAL A 164 -4.26 13.61 6.91
C VAL A 164 -4.78 15.00 6.60
N PRO A 165 -5.54 15.19 5.51
CA PRO A 165 -6.15 16.47 5.22
C PRO A 165 -7.05 16.91 6.37
N VAL A 166 -6.73 18.03 7.01
CA VAL A 166 -7.48 18.56 8.15
C VAL A 166 -8.16 19.85 7.79
N SER A 167 -9.34 20.08 8.34
CA SER A 167 -9.92 21.41 8.39
C SER A 167 -9.15 22.29 9.39
N TYR A 168 -9.22 23.59 9.24
CA TYR A 168 -8.45 24.64 9.97
C TYR A 168 -8.38 24.54 11.50
N THR A 169 -9.14 23.67 12.12
CA THR A 169 -9.27 23.58 13.57
C THR A 169 -8.09 22.92 14.30
N HIS A 170 -7.09 22.41 13.58
CA HIS A 170 -5.95 21.67 14.17
C HIS A 170 -4.61 22.41 14.13
N LEU A 171 -4.58 23.64 13.64
CA LEU A 171 -3.40 24.51 13.73
C LEU A 171 -3.50 25.37 15.00
N ARG A 172 -3.26 24.75 16.15
CA ARG A 172 -2.95 25.43 17.39
C ARG A 172 -1.63 24.94 17.94
#